data_fdb0e616e942f7e41a790214adfce79f
#
_entry.id   fdb0e616e942f7e41a790214adfce79f
#
_cell.length_a   1.000
_cell.length_b   1.000
_cell.length_c   1.000
_cell.angle_alpha   90.00
_cell.angle_beta   90.00
_cell.angle_gamma   90.00
#
_symmetry.space_group_name_H-M   'P 1'
#
loop_
_entity.id
_entity.type
_entity.pdbx_description
1 polymer ?
#
loop_
_entity_poly.entity_id
_entity_poly.type
_entity_poly.pdbx_seq_one_letter_code
_entity_poly.pdbx_strand_id
1 'polypeptide(L)'
;MRFKNKTVFITGAAGGIGRQTGLSFAKEGANVAVSDLDFDMAERVANEIKSAGGIAEPFKLDVTDQNETIQTMNNAYDHFGGLDIAFCNAGIREIVSPLDLSIEEWRKVIDINITGVFITAQTFAKHCIKEEIKGNIVITSSTLSVTAAPNRCAYTSSKHATAGMTKQLAIDLAKYDIRVNAVGPGVIRTPLTERYFQDEEASQKVRNLHAMKRWGE
;
A
#
# COMPACT_ATOMS: atom_id res chain seq x y z
N MET A 1 2.07 -10.72 -21.05
CA MET A 1 1.47 -9.62 -20.28
C MET A 1 0.26 -10.16 -19.51
N ARG A 2 0.45 -10.42 -18.22
CA ARG A 2 -0.57 -11.05 -17.33
C ARG A 2 -1.73 -10.10 -16.98
N PHE A 3 -1.50 -8.79 -17.06
CA PHE A 3 -2.45 -7.77 -16.65
C PHE A 3 -2.92 -6.86 -17.79
N LYS A 4 -2.83 -7.37 -19.05
CA LYS A 4 -3.34 -6.61 -20.22
C LYS A 4 -4.81 -6.25 -20.01
N ASN A 5 -5.16 -4.98 -20.26
CA ASN A 5 -6.49 -4.42 -20.07
C ASN A 5 -7.00 -4.47 -18.59
N LYS A 6 -6.11 -4.57 -17.61
CA LYS A 6 -6.45 -4.46 -16.20
C LYS A 6 -5.97 -3.13 -15.66
N THR A 7 -6.72 -2.55 -14.75
CA THR A 7 -6.35 -1.31 -14.06
C THR A 7 -6.10 -1.59 -12.58
N VAL A 8 -4.95 -1.11 -12.09
CA VAL A 8 -4.59 -1.18 -10.67
C VAL A 8 -4.57 0.22 -10.07
N PHE A 9 -5.28 0.38 -8.94
CA PHE A 9 -5.25 1.57 -8.10
C PHE A 9 -4.28 1.32 -6.94
N ILE A 10 -3.23 2.13 -6.81
CA ILE A 10 -2.17 1.94 -5.81
C ILE A 10 -2.09 3.15 -4.90
N THR A 11 -2.28 2.98 -3.58
CA THR A 11 -2.06 4.05 -2.60
C THR A 11 -0.61 4.02 -2.07
N GLY A 12 -0.04 5.20 -1.79
CA GLY A 12 1.37 5.30 -1.41
C GLY A 12 2.29 4.86 -2.56
N ALA A 13 1.94 5.25 -3.78
CA ALA A 13 2.59 4.80 -5.00
C ALA A 13 3.79 5.67 -5.42
N ALA A 14 4.05 6.78 -4.73
CA ALA A 14 5.14 7.70 -5.06
C ALA A 14 6.54 7.18 -4.71
N GLY A 15 6.64 6.06 -3.97
CA GLY A 15 7.93 5.52 -3.58
C GLY A 15 7.91 4.07 -3.12
N GLY A 16 9.10 3.53 -2.85
CA GLY A 16 9.28 2.23 -2.22
C GLY A 16 8.52 1.09 -2.89
N ILE A 17 7.80 0.31 -2.08
CA ILE A 17 7.04 -0.85 -2.54
C ILE A 17 5.93 -0.43 -3.53
N GLY A 18 5.23 0.68 -3.27
CA GLY A 18 4.15 1.16 -4.14
C GLY A 18 4.64 1.50 -5.55
N ARG A 19 5.72 2.30 -5.65
CA ARG A 19 6.35 2.62 -6.93
C ARG A 19 6.80 1.36 -7.68
N GLN A 20 7.54 0.47 -7.02
CA GLN A 20 8.05 -0.75 -7.67
C GLN A 20 6.91 -1.67 -8.13
N THR A 21 5.83 -1.72 -7.35
CA THR A 21 4.61 -2.46 -7.73
C THR A 21 3.96 -1.84 -8.97
N GLY A 22 3.83 -0.53 -9.03
CA GLY A 22 3.30 0.18 -10.21
C GLY A 22 4.10 -0.11 -11.48
N LEU A 23 5.43 0.00 -11.40
CA LEU A 23 6.33 -0.35 -12.51
C LEU A 23 6.17 -1.81 -12.95
N SER A 24 6.03 -2.72 -12.00
CA SER A 24 5.88 -4.16 -12.27
C SER A 24 4.53 -4.47 -12.94
N PHE A 25 3.44 -3.86 -12.48
CA PHE A 25 2.12 -3.98 -13.10
C PHE A 25 2.11 -3.41 -14.52
N ALA A 26 2.67 -2.22 -14.72
CA ALA A 26 2.77 -1.60 -16.04
C ALA A 26 3.57 -2.46 -17.04
N LYS A 27 4.69 -3.02 -16.59
CA LYS A 27 5.51 -3.95 -17.41
C LYS A 27 4.71 -5.19 -17.85
N GLU A 28 3.73 -5.60 -17.05
CA GLU A 28 2.83 -6.73 -17.36
C GLU A 28 1.54 -6.28 -18.07
N GLY A 29 1.47 -5.02 -18.49
CA GLY A 29 0.40 -4.47 -19.36
C GLY A 29 -0.80 -3.90 -18.65
N ALA A 30 -0.71 -3.64 -17.34
CA ALA A 30 -1.77 -2.94 -16.61
C ALA A 30 -1.73 -1.43 -16.84
N ASN A 31 -2.89 -0.79 -16.76
CA ASN A 31 -3.01 0.63 -16.47
C ASN A 31 -2.77 0.86 -14.97
N VAL A 32 -2.05 1.92 -14.61
CA VAL A 32 -1.67 2.18 -13.21
C VAL A 32 -2.18 3.55 -12.76
N ALA A 33 -3.12 3.56 -11.82
CA ALA A 33 -3.46 4.76 -11.06
C ALA A 33 -2.45 4.91 -9.92
N VAL A 34 -1.55 5.89 -10.06
CA VAL A 34 -0.46 6.18 -9.11
C VAL A 34 -0.98 7.21 -8.12
N SER A 35 -1.48 6.77 -6.95
CA SER A 35 -2.03 7.71 -5.97
C SER A 35 -1.14 7.86 -4.73
N ASP A 36 -0.91 9.11 -4.33
CA ASP A 36 -0.09 9.47 -3.18
C ASP A 36 -0.49 10.84 -2.61
N LEU A 37 -0.14 11.08 -1.34
CA LEU A 37 -0.27 12.40 -0.72
C LEU A 37 0.65 13.43 -1.41
N ASP A 38 1.86 12.99 -1.80
CA ASP A 38 2.83 13.77 -2.58
C ASP A 38 2.55 13.61 -4.08
N PHE A 39 1.75 14.56 -4.61
CA PHE A 39 1.35 14.55 -6.03
C PHE A 39 2.55 14.66 -6.98
N ASP A 40 3.54 15.50 -6.66
CA ASP A 40 4.70 15.72 -7.54
C ASP A 40 5.53 14.43 -7.69
N MET A 41 5.66 13.67 -6.59
CA MET A 41 6.33 12.38 -6.63
C MET A 41 5.49 11.32 -7.34
N ALA A 42 4.16 11.32 -7.17
CA ALA A 42 3.26 10.44 -7.92
C ALA A 42 3.34 10.70 -9.43
N GLU A 43 3.39 11.98 -9.84
CA GLU A 43 3.56 12.38 -11.23
C GLU A 43 4.88 11.89 -11.82
N ARG A 44 5.98 12.00 -11.06
CA ARG A 44 7.29 11.45 -11.50
C ARG A 44 7.22 9.96 -11.75
N VAL A 45 6.57 9.19 -10.88
CA VAL A 45 6.40 7.74 -11.04
C VAL A 45 5.51 7.42 -12.24
N ALA A 46 4.42 8.16 -12.44
CA ALA A 46 3.56 7.99 -13.61
C ALA A 46 4.32 8.28 -14.92
N ASN A 47 5.15 9.34 -14.93
CA ASN A 47 5.99 9.69 -16.09
C ASN A 47 7.10 8.64 -16.33
N GLU A 48 7.66 8.04 -15.28
CA GLU A 48 8.60 6.93 -15.41
C GLU A 48 7.94 5.71 -16.08
N ILE A 49 6.71 5.35 -15.67
CA ILE A 49 5.94 4.28 -16.28
C ILE A 49 5.64 4.60 -17.76
N LYS A 50 5.18 5.82 -18.07
CA LYS A 50 4.89 6.27 -19.44
C LYS A 50 6.14 6.22 -20.30
N SER A 51 7.29 6.65 -19.80
CA SER A 51 8.57 6.63 -20.51
C SER A 51 9.07 5.20 -20.81
N ALA A 52 8.68 4.23 -19.99
CA ALA A 52 8.93 2.81 -20.23
C ALA A 52 7.90 2.13 -21.16
N GLY A 53 6.97 2.92 -21.75
CA GLY A 53 5.94 2.43 -22.66
C GLY A 53 4.69 1.89 -21.97
N GLY A 54 4.53 2.08 -20.66
CA GLY A 54 3.33 1.73 -19.90
C GLY A 54 2.28 2.84 -19.90
N ILE A 55 1.14 2.54 -19.29
CA ILE A 55 0.02 3.49 -19.11
C ILE A 55 -0.15 3.76 -17.62
N ALA A 56 -0.06 5.04 -17.23
CA ALA A 56 -0.24 5.46 -15.85
C ALA A 56 -0.81 6.86 -15.75
N GLU A 57 -1.50 7.17 -14.65
CA GLU A 57 -1.97 8.51 -14.34
C GLU A 57 -1.76 8.81 -12.85
N PRO A 58 -1.22 10.01 -12.50
CA PRO A 58 -1.02 10.39 -11.11
C PRO A 58 -2.31 10.96 -10.50
N PHE A 59 -2.51 10.67 -9.22
CA PHE A 59 -3.62 11.22 -8.44
C PHE A 59 -3.11 11.65 -7.06
N LYS A 60 -3.52 12.85 -6.62
CA LYS A 60 -3.33 13.24 -5.23
C LYS A 60 -4.32 12.50 -4.36
N LEU A 61 -3.88 11.98 -3.19
CA LEU A 61 -4.76 11.29 -2.28
C LEU A 61 -4.22 11.30 -0.84
N ASP A 62 -4.98 11.88 0.07
CA ASP A 62 -4.88 11.56 1.49
C ASP A 62 -5.82 10.38 1.80
N VAL A 63 -5.27 9.21 2.10
CA VAL A 63 -6.06 8.00 2.40
C VAL A 63 -6.91 8.13 3.66
N THR A 64 -6.65 9.11 4.52
CA THR A 64 -7.43 9.35 5.74
C THR A 64 -8.71 10.14 5.46
N ASP A 65 -8.80 10.81 4.30
CA ASP A 65 -10.02 11.49 3.84
C ASP A 65 -10.87 10.55 2.97
N GLN A 66 -12.03 10.18 3.51
CA GLN A 66 -12.96 9.28 2.84
C GLN A 66 -13.53 9.89 1.55
N ASN A 67 -13.86 11.18 1.57
CA ASN A 67 -14.46 11.84 0.40
C ASN A 67 -13.43 12.00 -0.72
N GLU A 68 -12.19 12.38 -0.37
CA GLU A 68 -11.09 12.44 -1.33
C GLU A 68 -10.80 11.05 -1.92
N THR A 69 -10.81 9.99 -1.11
CA THR A 69 -10.63 8.61 -1.60
C THR A 69 -11.71 8.20 -2.58
N ILE A 70 -12.98 8.51 -2.29
CA ILE A 70 -14.10 8.21 -3.19
C ILE A 70 -13.94 8.98 -4.51
N GLN A 71 -13.67 10.28 -4.44
CA GLN A 71 -13.52 11.11 -5.63
C GLN A 71 -12.33 10.69 -6.49
N THR A 72 -11.17 10.44 -5.86
CA THR A 72 -9.95 10.03 -6.56
C THR A 72 -10.15 8.67 -7.25
N MET A 73 -10.83 7.73 -6.60
CA MET A 73 -11.11 6.43 -7.18
C MET A 73 -12.11 6.52 -8.35
N ASN A 74 -13.12 7.39 -8.26
CA ASN A 74 -14.02 7.67 -9.37
C ASN A 74 -13.28 8.32 -10.56
N ASN A 75 -12.41 9.30 -10.30
CA ASN A 75 -11.58 9.92 -11.34
C ASN A 75 -10.68 8.89 -12.04
N ALA A 76 -10.08 7.97 -11.29
CA ALA A 76 -9.26 6.90 -11.86
C ALA A 76 -10.10 5.92 -12.71
N TYR A 77 -11.32 5.60 -12.25
CA TYR A 77 -12.26 4.79 -13.01
C TYR A 77 -12.64 5.46 -14.33
N ASP A 78 -13.02 6.73 -14.28
CA ASP A 78 -13.42 7.48 -15.47
C ASP A 78 -12.27 7.61 -16.48
N HIS A 79 -11.05 7.79 -15.98
CA HIS A 79 -9.85 7.91 -16.82
C HIS A 79 -9.50 6.61 -17.55
N PHE A 80 -9.56 5.46 -16.86
CA PHE A 80 -9.14 4.17 -17.42
C PHE A 80 -10.29 3.30 -17.93
N GLY A 81 -11.53 3.67 -17.65
CA GLY A 81 -12.73 2.90 -17.99
C GLY A 81 -12.92 1.65 -17.14
N GLY A 82 -12.29 1.58 -15.97
CA GLY A 82 -12.46 0.45 -15.04
C GLY A 82 -11.35 0.36 -13.99
N LEU A 83 -11.65 -0.33 -12.87
CA LEU A 83 -10.68 -0.65 -11.82
C LEU A 83 -10.83 -2.13 -11.46
N ASP A 84 -9.76 -2.92 -11.59
CA ASP A 84 -9.76 -4.37 -11.33
C ASP A 84 -9.06 -4.74 -10.02
N ILE A 85 -8.08 -3.93 -9.60
CA ILE A 85 -7.20 -4.23 -8.48
C ILE A 85 -7.02 -2.98 -7.63
N ALA A 86 -7.16 -3.11 -6.30
CA ALA A 86 -6.72 -2.11 -5.35
C ALA A 86 -5.51 -2.63 -4.55
N PHE A 87 -4.41 -1.89 -4.57
CA PHE A 87 -3.27 -2.15 -3.72
C PHE A 87 -3.22 -1.08 -2.61
N CYS A 88 -3.74 -1.45 -1.44
CA CYS A 88 -3.76 -0.62 -0.23
C CYS A 88 -2.36 -0.67 0.41
N ASN A 89 -1.48 0.23 -0.03
CA ASN A 89 -0.07 0.20 0.35
C ASN A 89 0.37 1.42 1.17
N ALA A 90 -0.34 2.54 1.11
CA ALA A 90 -0.02 3.71 1.92
C ALA A 90 0.16 3.34 3.40
N GLY A 91 1.21 3.87 4.01
CA GLY A 91 1.49 3.58 5.40
C GLY A 91 2.74 4.29 5.90
N ILE A 92 2.75 4.58 7.18
CA ILE A 92 3.87 5.18 7.91
C ILE A 92 4.27 4.30 9.09
N ARG A 93 5.37 4.64 9.73
CA ARG A 93 5.80 4.01 10.98
C ARG A 93 6.40 5.04 11.93
N GLU A 94 6.32 4.76 13.21
CA GLU A 94 7.09 5.43 14.26
C GLU A 94 8.28 4.57 14.69
N ILE A 95 9.25 5.20 15.38
CA ILE A 95 10.33 4.54 16.11
C ILE A 95 10.54 5.32 17.41
N VAL A 96 9.63 5.13 18.33
CA VAL A 96 9.57 5.83 19.61
C VAL A 96 9.22 4.82 20.71
N SER A 97 9.84 4.97 21.87
CA SER A 97 9.47 4.18 23.06
C SER A 97 7.97 4.35 23.34
N PRO A 98 7.24 3.29 23.72
CA PRO A 98 5.82 3.43 24.08
C PRO A 98 5.58 4.36 25.28
N LEU A 99 6.61 4.65 26.08
CA LEU A 99 6.52 5.60 27.18
C LEU A 99 6.58 7.05 26.72
N ASP A 100 7.15 7.31 25.54
CA ASP A 100 7.37 8.64 24.97
C ASP A 100 6.49 8.90 23.74
N LEU A 101 5.79 7.87 23.25
CA LEU A 101 4.92 7.98 22.07
C LEU A 101 3.72 8.88 22.38
N SER A 102 3.62 10.01 21.70
CA SER A 102 2.48 10.90 21.84
C SER A 102 1.18 10.27 21.29
N ILE A 103 0.04 10.70 21.81
CA ILE A 103 -1.26 10.25 21.31
C ILE A 103 -1.49 10.73 19.87
N GLU A 104 -0.95 11.88 19.50
CA GLU A 104 -1.01 12.44 18.15
C GLU A 104 -0.26 11.53 17.15
N GLU A 105 0.98 11.12 17.47
CA GLU A 105 1.74 10.19 16.63
C GLU A 105 1.08 8.81 16.57
N TRP A 106 0.58 8.30 17.71
CA TRP A 106 -0.21 7.07 17.73
C TRP A 106 -1.39 7.17 16.77
N ARG A 107 -2.24 8.20 16.91
CA ARG A 107 -3.41 8.40 16.05
C ARG A 107 -3.02 8.50 14.59
N LYS A 108 -1.99 9.27 14.26
CA LYS A 108 -1.51 9.40 12.88
C LYS A 108 -1.16 8.06 12.25
N VAL A 109 -0.48 7.17 12.98
CA VAL A 109 -0.16 5.82 12.48
C VAL A 109 -1.43 4.98 12.31
N ILE A 110 -2.35 5.02 13.26
CA ILE A 110 -3.61 4.27 13.21
C ILE A 110 -4.48 4.77 12.05
N ASP A 111 -4.62 6.09 11.91
CA ASP A 111 -5.47 6.69 10.88
C ASP A 111 -4.98 6.35 9.47
N ILE A 112 -3.68 6.43 9.21
CA ILE A 112 -3.13 6.09 7.90
C ILE A 112 -3.13 4.58 7.68
N ASN A 113 -2.60 3.80 8.62
CA ASN A 113 -2.31 2.38 8.40
C ASN A 113 -3.53 1.46 8.58
N ILE A 114 -4.56 1.89 9.31
CA ILE A 114 -5.78 1.11 9.55
C ILE A 114 -6.97 1.77 8.87
N THR A 115 -7.32 3.00 9.28
CA THR A 115 -8.51 3.70 8.80
C THR A 115 -8.40 3.97 7.28
N GLY A 116 -7.24 4.46 6.81
CA GLY A 116 -6.99 4.71 5.39
C GLY A 116 -7.01 3.45 4.53
N VAL A 117 -6.46 2.35 5.04
CA VAL A 117 -6.54 1.03 4.38
C VAL A 117 -7.99 0.57 4.28
N PHE A 118 -8.77 0.70 5.36
CA PHE A 118 -10.19 0.34 5.37
C PHE A 118 -11.00 1.19 4.41
N ILE A 119 -10.83 2.51 4.43
CA ILE A 119 -11.51 3.44 3.51
C ILE A 119 -11.23 3.05 2.05
N THR A 120 -9.97 2.83 1.70
CA THR A 120 -9.56 2.44 0.35
C THR A 120 -10.18 1.10 -0.06
N ALA A 121 -10.09 0.08 0.79
CA ALA A 121 -10.62 -1.25 0.52
C ALA A 121 -12.16 -1.23 0.39
N GLN A 122 -12.85 -0.49 1.28
CA GLN A 122 -14.31 -0.36 1.26
C GLN A 122 -14.78 0.39 0.00
N THR A 123 -14.12 1.49 -0.36
CA THR A 123 -14.47 2.27 -1.55
C THR A 123 -14.32 1.44 -2.80
N PHE A 124 -13.20 0.71 -2.95
CA PHE A 124 -13.00 -0.20 -4.07
C PHE A 124 -14.03 -1.33 -4.11
N ALA A 125 -14.34 -1.95 -2.96
CA ALA A 125 -15.34 -3.01 -2.90
C ALA A 125 -16.74 -2.51 -3.31
N LYS A 126 -17.15 -1.33 -2.82
CA LYS A 126 -18.42 -0.71 -3.22
C LYS A 126 -18.46 -0.43 -4.72
N HIS A 127 -17.34 0.02 -5.29
CA HIS A 127 -17.20 0.22 -6.72
C HIS A 127 -17.39 -1.10 -7.50
N CYS A 128 -16.67 -2.17 -7.11
CA CYS A 128 -16.82 -3.48 -7.75
C CYS A 128 -18.27 -4.01 -7.70
N ILE A 129 -18.93 -3.86 -6.55
CA ILE A 129 -20.33 -4.30 -6.38
C ILE A 129 -21.26 -3.49 -7.27
N LYS A 130 -21.10 -2.16 -7.34
CA LYS A 130 -21.93 -1.26 -8.16
C LYS A 130 -21.79 -1.58 -9.66
N GLU A 131 -20.57 -1.84 -10.11
CA GLU A 131 -20.28 -2.11 -11.52
C GLU A 131 -20.37 -3.60 -11.87
N GLU A 132 -20.78 -4.45 -10.93
CA GLU A 132 -20.91 -5.91 -11.08
C GLU A 132 -19.63 -6.60 -11.60
N ILE A 133 -18.47 -6.13 -11.15
CA ILE A 133 -17.17 -6.64 -11.57
C ILE A 133 -16.46 -7.41 -10.44
N LYS A 134 -15.67 -8.40 -10.83
CA LYS A 134 -14.77 -9.11 -9.92
C LYS A 134 -13.62 -8.20 -9.50
N GLY A 135 -13.30 -8.20 -8.21
CA GLY A 135 -12.24 -7.36 -7.66
C GLY A 135 -11.10 -8.13 -7.00
N ASN A 136 -9.94 -7.49 -6.91
CA ASN A 136 -8.84 -7.97 -6.11
C ASN A 136 -8.31 -6.86 -5.20
N ILE A 137 -8.30 -7.08 -3.91
CA ILE A 137 -7.71 -6.18 -2.92
C ILE A 137 -6.44 -6.84 -2.37
N VAL A 138 -5.33 -6.11 -2.41
CA VAL A 138 -4.08 -6.52 -1.75
C VAL A 138 -3.72 -5.46 -0.72
N ILE A 139 -3.39 -5.89 0.50
CA ILE A 139 -3.08 -5.00 1.63
C ILE A 139 -1.61 -5.19 2.02
N THR A 140 -0.86 -4.09 2.13
CA THR A 140 0.50 -4.13 2.68
C THR A 140 0.44 -4.25 4.20
N SER A 141 0.67 -5.46 4.69
CA SER A 141 0.88 -5.76 6.10
C SER A 141 2.38 -5.70 6.45
N SER A 142 2.90 -6.60 7.23
CA SER A 142 4.32 -6.67 7.63
C SER A 142 4.61 -8.02 8.27
N THR A 143 5.88 -8.43 8.38
CA THR A 143 6.30 -9.47 9.33
C THR A 143 5.90 -9.11 10.76
N LEU A 144 5.78 -7.81 11.08
CA LEU A 144 5.27 -7.34 12.38
C LEU A 144 3.75 -7.50 12.55
N SER A 145 3.08 -8.16 11.64
CA SER A 145 1.67 -8.60 11.83
C SER A 145 1.54 -9.91 12.60
N VAL A 146 2.64 -10.60 12.84
CA VAL A 146 2.73 -11.86 13.61
C VAL A 146 3.89 -11.87 14.61
N THR A 147 4.71 -10.81 14.61
CA THR A 147 5.84 -10.60 15.52
C THR A 147 5.82 -9.16 16.06
N ALA A 148 6.83 -8.78 16.81
CA ALA A 148 7.01 -7.42 17.31
C ALA A 148 8.48 -6.98 17.20
N ALA A 149 8.72 -5.66 17.31
CA ALA A 149 10.05 -5.09 17.38
C ALA A 149 10.06 -3.92 18.39
N PRO A 150 11.20 -3.61 19.01
CA PRO A 150 11.31 -2.50 19.96
C PRO A 150 10.88 -1.16 19.31
N ASN A 151 10.23 -0.32 20.09
CA ASN A 151 9.84 1.04 19.71
C ASN A 151 8.94 1.11 18.46
N ARG A 152 8.01 0.17 18.33
CA ARG A 152 7.06 0.03 17.19
C ARG A 152 5.63 -0.21 17.67
N CYS A 153 5.21 0.42 18.75
CA CYS A 153 3.93 0.10 19.36
C CYS A 153 2.74 0.34 18.43
N ALA A 154 2.62 1.54 17.88
CA ALA A 154 1.54 1.89 16.96
C ALA A 154 1.65 1.12 15.62
N TYR A 155 2.85 1.05 15.05
CA TYR A 155 3.07 0.34 13.79
C TYR A 155 2.75 -1.16 13.91
N THR A 156 3.29 -1.83 14.93
CA THR A 156 3.02 -3.26 15.17
C THR A 156 1.53 -3.50 15.37
N SER A 157 0.87 -2.67 16.19
CA SER A 157 -0.58 -2.74 16.39
C SER A 157 -1.34 -2.58 15.07
N SER A 158 -0.95 -1.59 14.26
CA SER A 158 -1.58 -1.36 12.96
C SER A 158 -1.42 -2.54 11.99
N LYS A 159 -0.25 -3.19 11.98
CA LYS A 159 0.00 -4.32 11.07
C LYS A 159 -0.69 -5.61 11.52
N HIS A 160 -0.87 -5.85 12.82
CA HIS A 160 -1.76 -6.90 13.34
C HIS A 160 -3.22 -6.63 12.94
N ALA A 161 -3.67 -5.37 13.03
CA ALA A 161 -5.01 -4.99 12.61
C ALA A 161 -5.23 -5.22 11.11
N THR A 162 -4.27 -4.87 10.23
CA THR A 162 -4.38 -5.12 8.79
C THR A 162 -4.44 -6.61 8.45
N ALA A 163 -3.75 -7.47 9.19
CA ALA A 163 -3.85 -8.91 9.01
C ALA A 163 -5.24 -9.45 9.41
N GLY A 164 -5.81 -8.94 10.51
CA GLY A 164 -7.19 -9.26 10.93
C GLY A 164 -8.22 -8.75 9.92
N MET A 165 -8.08 -7.49 9.49
CA MET A 165 -8.94 -6.85 8.49
C MET A 165 -8.94 -7.64 7.17
N THR A 166 -7.77 -8.08 6.70
CA THR A 166 -7.66 -8.91 5.48
C THR A 166 -8.50 -10.17 5.56
N LYS A 167 -8.43 -10.88 6.69
CA LYS A 167 -9.20 -12.11 6.90
C LYS A 167 -10.71 -11.84 6.90
N GLN A 168 -11.13 -10.80 7.61
CA GLN A 168 -12.54 -10.45 7.70
C GLN A 168 -13.09 -9.99 6.35
N LEU A 169 -12.40 -9.08 5.66
CA LEU A 169 -12.84 -8.61 4.35
C LEU A 169 -12.86 -9.74 3.31
N ALA A 170 -11.95 -10.72 3.37
CA ALA A 170 -11.95 -11.86 2.48
C ALA A 170 -13.22 -12.72 2.62
N ILE A 171 -13.71 -12.89 3.87
CA ILE A 171 -14.95 -13.62 4.14
C ILE A 171 -16.17 -12.81 3.69
N ASP A 172 -16.26 -11.55 4.08
CA ASP A 172 -17.44 -10.70 3.83
C ASP A 172 -17.65 -10.39 2.35
N LEU A 173 -16.55 -10.24 1.59
CA LEU A 173 -16.58 -9.85 0.19
C LEU A 173 -16.58 -11.02 -0.79
N ALA A 174 -16.34 -12.24 -0.33
CA ALA A 174 -16.32 -13.44 -1.18
C ALA A 174 -17.60 -13.63 -2.00
N LYS A 175 -18.77 -13.34 -1.41
CA LYS A 175 -20.07 -13.43 -2.08
C LYS A 175 -20.24 -12.47 -3.27
N TYR A 176 -19.36 -11.47 -3.40
CA TYR A 176 -19.32 -10.53 -4.51
C TYR A 176 -18.18 -10.80 -5.49
N ASP A 177 -17.54 -11.98 -5.43
CA ASP A 177 -16.36 -12.32 -6.26
C ASP A 177 -15.18 -11.35 -6.06
N ILE A 178 -15.06 -10.73 -4.88
CA ILE A 178 -13.94 -9.87 -4.52
C ILE A 178 -12.97 -10.65 -3.61
N ARG A 179 -11.75 -10.83 -4.09
CA ARG A 179 -10.70 -11.50 -3.31
C ARG A 179 -9.89 -10.48 -2.51
N VAL A 180 -9.58 -10.81 -1.26
CA VAL A 180 -8.75 -9.96 -0.40
C VAL A 180 -7.58 -10.78 0.14
N ASN A 181 -6.38 -10.27 -0.06
CA ASN A 181 -5.14 -10.86 0.44
C ASN A 181 -4.22 -9.78 1.02
N ALA A 182 -3.21 -10.20 1.78
CA ALA A 182 -2.17 -9.31 2.26
C ALA A 182 -0.78 -9.85 1.89
N VAL A 183 0.17 -8.93 1.75
CA VAL A 183 1.60 -9.23 1.72
C VAL A 183 2.23 -8.75 3.01
N GLY A 184 3.13 -9.55 3.58
CA GLY A 184 3.84 -9.24 4.83
C GLY A 184 5.34 -9.06 4.60
N PRO A 185 5.80 -7.91 4.06
CA PRO A 185 7.22 -7.70 3.82
C PRO A 185 8.05 -7.72 5.11
N GLY A 186 9.25 -8.25 5.02
CA GLY A 186 10.32 -7.98 5.98
C GLY A 186 10.90 -6.58 5.77
N VAL A 187 12.18 -6.38 6.05
CA VAL A 187 12.84 -5.12 5.72
C VAL A 187 13.14 -5.11 4.22
N ILE A 188 12.50 -4.18 3.52
CA ILE A 188 12.73 -3.87 2.10
C ILE A 188 13.47 -2.54 2.04
N ARG A 189 14.48 -2.40 1.19
CA ARG A 189 15.19 -1.13 1.00
C ARG A 189 14.28 -0.13 0.28
N THR A 190 13.87 0.89 0.99
CA THR A 190 12.95 1.94 0.53
C THR A 190 13.29 3.25 1.24
N PRO A 191 12.79 4.40 0.79
CA PRO A 191 12.98 5.65 1.54
C PRO A 191 12.57 5.54 3.03
N LEU A 192 11.54 4.77 3.34
CA LEU A 192 11.10 4.52 4.72
C LEU A 192 12.15 3.80 5.57
N THR A 193 13.00 2.98 4.98
CA THR A 193 13.96 2.11 5.66
C THR A 193 15.41 2.53 5.46
N GLU A 194 15.69 3.54 4.62
CA GLU A 194 17.06 3.92 4.18
C GLU A 194 18.02 4.14 5.35
N ARG A 195 17.54 4.66 6.48
CA ARG A 195 18.37 4.84 7.67
C ARG A 195 19.01 3.55 8.22
N TYR A 196 18.46 2.37 7.89
CA TYR A 196 19.06 1.08 8.30
C TYR A 196 20.27 0.69 7.45
N PHE A 197 20.52 1.43 6.37
CA PHE A 197 21.56 1.15 5.40
C PHE A 197 22.63 2.23 5.37
N GLN A 198 22.62 3.17 6.34
CA GLN A 198 23.57 4.27 6.41
C GLN A 198 24.98 3.83 6.83
N ASP A 199 25.08 2.74 7.54
CA ASP A 199 26.35 2.15 7.97
C ASP A 199 26.29 0.61 7.96
N GLU A 200 27.46 -0.04 7.99
CA GLU A 200 27.58 -1.49 7.90
C GLU A 200 27.06 -2.19 9.18
N GLU A 201 27.19 -1.58 10.35
CA GLU A 201 26.70 -2.18 11.59
C GLU A 201 25.17 -2.25 11.60
N ALA A 202 24.49 -1.15 11.21
CA ALA A 202 23.04 -1.12 11.05
C ALA A 202 22.57 -2.13 9.99
N SER A 203 23.26 -2.17 8.84
CA SER A 203 22.99 -3.13 7.77
C SER A 203 23.14 -4.57 8.23
N GLN A 204 24.17 -4.89 9.00
CA GLN A 204 24.38 -6.23 9.53
C GLN A 204 23.32 -6.64 10.55
N LYS A 205 22.86 -5.71 11.39
CA LYS A 205 21.73 -5.96 12.30
C LYS A 205 20.49 -6.35 11.51
N VAL A 206 20.18 -5.63 10.42
CA VAL A 206 19.03 -5.93 9.55
C VAL A 206 19.19 -7.32 8.89
N ARG A 207 20.36 -7.65 8.35
CA ARG A 207 20.62 -8.98 7.78
C ARG A 207 20.36 -10.09 8.80
N ASN A 208 20.78 -9.89 10.04
CA ASN A 208 20.65 -10.91 11.10
C ASN A 208 19.19 -11.14 11.54
N LEU A 209 18.29 -10.19 11.31
CA LEU A 209 16.86 -10.37 11.57
C LEU A 209 16.16 -11.30 10.56
N HIS A 210 16.79 -11.56 9.41
CA HIS A 210 16.23 -12.37 8.35
C HIS A 210 16.94 -13.72 8.24
N ALA A 211 16.19 -14.80 8.11
CA ALA A 211 16.75 -16.14 7.96
C ALA A 211 17.72 -16.26 6.76
N MET A 212 17.39 -15.59 5.65
CA MET A 212 18.23 -15.57 4.44
C MET A 212 19.39 -14.57 4.52
N LYS A 213 19.63 -13.93 5.66
CA LYS A 213 20.73 -12.97 5.90
C LYS A 213 20.81 -11.84 4.87
N ARG A 214 19.68 -11.43 4.35
CA ARG A 214 19.54 -10.30 3.43
C ARG A 214 18.21 -9.59 3.63
N TRP A 215 18.12 -8.36 3.20
CA TRP A 215 16.86 -7.60 3.02
C TRP A 215 16.27 -7.85 1.62
N GLY A 216 15.07 -7.31 1.37
CA GLY A 216 14.48 -7.21 0.04
C GLY A 216 14.90 -5.93 -0.68
N GLU A 217 14.97 -6.00 -1.99
CA GLU A 217 15.23 -4.87 -2.88
C GLU A 217 13.91 -4.40 -3.54
#